data_9eb6a70ba22c35e07baebb856d51fe29
#
_entry.id   9eb6a70ba22c35e07baebb856d51fe29
#
_cell.length_a   1.000
_cell.length_b   1.000
_cell.length_c   1.000
_cell.angle_alpha   90.00
_cell.angle_beta   90.00
_cell.angle_gamma   90.00
#
_symmetry.space_group_name_H-M   'P 1'
#
loop_
_entity.id
_entity.type
_entity.pdbx_description
1 polymer ?
#
loop_
_entity_poly.entity_id
_entity_poly.type
_entity_poly.pdbx_seq_one_letter_code
_entity_poly.pdbx_strand_id
1 'polypeptide(L)'
;INREQLSEWGITIDPLAASMICRHGQREWQVGSGLRSVWWRQPTFLRNTPGRGLSPSEQLERSQWAALMRGMMLFDQAVWVNRPTETYNAEIKPLQLRKAAMLGFAVPKTRITNDPLADIPLVIGDKVALKSIDTVLLFEGDVQHFGYTTIIDWSECADESLRAAPATFQAVLSPKTDLRVTIVGKRMWCVAVTDGGAAIEGDWRLRPKAVLEYHDYSLPPQIADRCLKLVEQFGLEYAAIDLALSKDQYWFIEINPTGEWGWLDRGGRGISNAIAEALACRGQPS
;
A
#
# COMPACT_ATOMS: atom_id res chain seq x y z
N ILE A 1 -15.59 8.42 8.37
CA ILE A 1 -15.87 7.24 9.21
C ILE A 1 -14.55 6.54 9.44
N ASN A 2 -14.11 6.44 10.69
CA ASN A 2 -12.90 5.76 11.08
C ASN A 2 -13.22 4.34 11.57
N ARG A 3 -12.30 3.40 11.30
CA ARG A 3 -12.44 2.00 11.70
C ARG A 3 -12.73 1.83 13.21
N GLU A 4 -12.02 2.56 14.04
CA GLU A 4 -12.08 2.44 15.51
C GLU A 4 -13.42 2.90 16.09
N GLN A 5 -14.20 3.63 15.30
CA GLN A 5 -15.48 4.21 15.68
C GLN A 5 -16.67 3.61 14.93
N LEU A 6 -16.47 2.53 14.17
CA LEU A 6 -17.55 1.97 13.33
C LEU A 6 -18.80 1.62 14.13
N SER A 7 -18.65 1.04 15.33
CA SER A 7 -19.79 0.69 16.19
C SER A 7 -20.55 1.89 16.74
N GLU A 8 -19.96 3.10 16.69
CA GLU A 8 -20.61 4.34 17.12
C GLU A 8 -21.49 4.96 16.03
N TRP A 9 -21.38 4.46 14.79
CA TRP A 9 -22.09 4.97 13.64
C TRP A 9 -23.34 4.15 13.35
N GLY A 10 -24.50 4.82 13.27
CA GLY A 10 -25.68 4.27 12.62
C GLY A 10 -25.60 4.54 11.13
N ILE A 11 -25.60 3.50 10.30
CA ILE A 11 -25.55 3.62 8.83
C ILE A 11 -26.76 2.92 8.23
N THR A 12 -27.51 3.64 7.40
CA THR A 12 -28.62 3.10 6.63
C THR A 12 -28.38 3.40 5.16
N ILE A 13 -28.41 2.38 4.31
CA ILE A 13 -28.25 2.50 2.86
C ILE A 13 -29.57 2.14 2.20
N ASP A 14 -30.03 2.99 1.28
CA ASP A 14 -31.06 2.66 0.30
C ASP A 14 -30.37 2.37 -1.04
N PRO A 15 -30.28 1.10 -1.46
CA PRO A 15 -29.57 0.76 -2.69
C PRO A 15 -30.30 1.21 -3.96
N LEU A 16 -31.62 1.37 -3.93
CA LEU A 16 -32.39 1.82 -5.10
C LEU A 16 -32.25 3.33 -5.31
N ALA A 17 -32.24 4.08 -4.22
CA ALA A 17 -32.03 5.52 -4.27
C ALA A 17 -30.55 5.92 -4.36
N ALA A 18 -29.63 4.96 -4.29
CA ALA A 18 -28.18 5.20 -4.14
C ALA A 18 -27.92 6.27 -3.07
N SER A 19 -28.51 6.09 -1.89
CA SER A 19 -28.40 7.04 -0.79
C SER A 19 -28.01 6.36 0.51
N MET A 20 -27.41 7.15 1.42
CA MET A 20 -26.99 6.69 2.73
C MET A 20 -27.26 7.76 3.78
N ILE A 21 -27.76 7.33 4.92
CA ILE A 21 -27.88 8.15 6.12
C ILE A 21 -26.85 7.66 7.14
N CYS A 22 -26.05 8.58 7.63
CA CYS A 22 -25.05 8.32 8.68
C CYS A 22 -25.42 9.10 9.93
N ARG A 23 -25.45 8.44 11.09
CA ARG A 23 -25.70 9.04 12.39
C ARG A 23 -24.56 8.79 13.34
N HIS A 24 -24.14 9.82 14.06
CA HIS A 24 -23.15 9.71 15.13
C HIS A 24 -23.52 10.71 16.24
N GLY A 25 -23.85 10.21 17.43
CA GLY A 25 -24.43 11.02 18.50
C GLY A 25 -25.75 11.66 18.05
N GLN A 26 -25.84 12.98 18.17
CA GLN A 26 -27.01 13.76 17.73
C GLN A 26 -26.92 14.30 16.31
N ARG A 27 -25.84 13.96 15.57
CA ARG A 27 -25.63 14.44 14.21
C ARG A 27 -26.07 13.42 13.19
N GLU A 28 -26.69 13.91 12.12
CA GLU A 28 -27.10 13.13 10.96
C GLU A 28 -26.55 13.75 9.69
N TRP A 29 -26.07 12.90 8.79
CA TRP A 29 -25.62 13.28 7.46
C TRP A 29 -26.36 12.43 6.44
N GLN A 30 -26.81 13.08 5.39
CA GLN A 30 -27.37 12.42 4.22
C GLN A 30 -26.37 12.45 3.07
N VAL A 31 -26.13 11.31 2.48
CA VAL A 31 -25.25 11.11 1.35
C VAL A 31 -26.06 10.51 0.21
N GLY A 32 -25.93 11.04 -0.98
CA GLY A 32 -26.68 10.59 -2.15
C GLY A 32 -26.04 11.11 -3.43
N SER A 33 -26.85 11.46 -4.44
CA SER A 33 -26.39 11.95 -5.75
C SER A 33 -25.53 13.21 -5.69
N GLY A 34 -25.56 13.95 -4.58
CA GLY A 34 -24.68 15.09 -4.33
C GLY A 34 -23.28 14.75 -3.82
N LEU A 35 -22.99 13.47 -3.59
CA LEU A 35 -21.64 13.06 -3.17
C LEU A 35 -20.66 13.31 -4.30
N ARG A 36 -19.71 14.22 -4.08
CA ARG A 36 -18.73 14.62 -5.11
C ARG A 36 -17.51 13.71 -5.15
N SER A 37 -16.98 13.35 -3.99
CA SER A 37 -15.74 12.57 -3.92
C SER A 37 -15.66 11.71 -2.67
N VAL A 38 -14.83 10.66 -2.75
CA VAL A 38 -14.52 9.75 -1.65
C VAL A 38 -13.01 9.60 -1.55
N TRP A 39 -12.46 9.88 -0.36
CA TRP A 39 -11.09 9.53 0.00
C TRP A 39 -11.08 8.13 0.62
N TRP A 40 -10.69 7.12 -0.17
CA TRP A 40 -10.69 5.74 0.27
C TRP A 40 -9.34 5.36 0.87
N ARG A 41 -9.31 5.16 2.18
CA ARG A 41 -8.10 4.76 2.93
C ARG A 41 -8.11 3.30 3.35
N GLN A 42 -8.93 2.50 2.75
CA GLN A 42 -9.10 1.07 2.94
C GLN A 42 -9.06 0.62 4.41
N PRO A 43 -10.14 0.09 4.96
CA PRO A 43 -10.16 -0.43 6.32
C PRO A 43 -9.28 -1.69 6.43
N THR A 44 -8.32 -1.66 7.35
CA THR A 44 -7.31 -2.73 7.53
C THR A 44 -7.80 -3.92 8.36
N PHE A 45 -8.98 -3.84 8.97
CA PHE A 45 -9.49 -4.89 9.86
C PHE A 45 -9.71 -6.26 9.19
N LEU A 46 -9.79 -6.31 7.86
CA LEU A 46 -9.85 -7.56 7.10
C LEU A 46 -8.52 -8.30 7.06
N ARG A 47 -7.41 -7.57 7.17
CA ARG A 47 -6.05 -8.10 7.08
C ARG A 47 -5.47 -8.48 8.42
N ASN A 48 -5.96 -7.87 9.51
CA ASN A 48 -5.44 -8.13 10.84
C ASN A 48 -6.06 -9.40 11.39
N THR A 49 -5.25 -10.43 11.57
CA THR A 49 -5.64 -11.63 12.30
C THR A 49 -5.47 -11.35 13.79
N PRO A 50 -6.53 -11.42 14.61
CA PRO A 50 -6.37 -11.30 16.05
C PRO A 50 -5.49 -12.41 16.61
N GLY A 51 -4.69 -12.12 17.62
CA GLY A 51 -3.86 -13.12 18.33
C GLY A 51 -4.65 -14.17 19.11
N ARG A 52 -6.00 -14.09 19.08
CA ARG A 52 -6.93 -15.05 19.69
C ARG A 52 -8.04 -15.44 18.71
N GLY A 53 -8.67 -16.58 18.96
CA GLY A 53 -9.89 -16.95 18.24
C GLY A 53 -11.00 -15.93 18.43
N LEU A 54 -11.71 -15.61 17.36
CA LEU A 54 -12.87 -14.72 17.40
C LEU A 54 -14.12 -15.51 17.77
N SER A 55 -14.97 -14.96 18.63
CA SER A 55 -16.31 -15.46 18.84
C SER A 55 -17.15 -15.37 17.55
N PRO A 56 -18.23 -16.16 17.41
CA PRO A 56 -19.13 -16.06 16.26
C PRO A 56 -19.68 -14.64 16.04
N SER A 57 -19.97 -13.90 17.10
CA SER A 57 -20.45 -12.52 17.05
C SER A 57 -19.38 -11.59 16.45
N GLU A 58 -18.14 -11.67 16.90
CA GLU A 58 -17.02 -10.87 16.37
C GLU A 58 -16.71 -11.21 14.91
N GLN A 59 -16.82 -12.49 14.54
CA GLN A 59 -16.67 -12.92 13.13
C GLN A 59 -17.75 -12.30 12.25
N LEU A 60 -19.01 -12.34 12.69
CA LEU A 60 -20.15 -11.74 11.99
C LEU A 60 -19.96 -10.23 11.86
N GLU A 61 -19.67 -9.53 12.94
CA GLU A 61 -19.44 -8.09 12.97
C GLU A 61 -18.39 -7.69 11.93
N ARG A 62 -17.21 -8.30 11.98
CA ARG A 62 -16.11 -8.01 11.04
C ARG A 62 -16.51 -8.26 9.59
N SER A 63 -17.18 -9.38 9.34
CA SER A 63 -17.66 -9.74 8.00
C SER A 63 -18.65 -8.74 7.45
N GLN A 64 -19.65 -8.33 8.25
CA GLN A 64 -20.70 -7.40 7.83
C GLN A 64 -20.13 -5.98 7.62
N TRP A 65 -19.27 -5.49 8.50
CA TRP A 65 -18.60 -4.20 8.27
C TRP A 65 -17.75 -4.21 7.01
N ALA A 66 -17.03 -5.28 6.76
CA ALA A 66 -16.24 -5.44 5.55
C ALA A 66 -17.11 -5.43 4.28
N ALA A 67 -18.26 -6.09 4.32
CA ALA A 67 -19.21 -6.11 3.22
C ALA A 67 -19.83 -4.72 2.99
N LEU A 68 -20.23 -4.05 4.08
CA LEU A 68 -20.78 -2.70 4.03
C LEU A 68 -19.79 -1.70 3.43
N MET A 69 -18.52 -1.75 3.83
CA MET A 69 -17.49 -0.87 3.28
C MET A 69 -17.31 -1.06 1.77
N ARG A 70 -17.33 -2.32 1.29
CA ARG A 70 -17.34 -2.59 -0.16
C ARG A 70 -18.62 -2.08 -0.82
N GLY A 71 -19.76 -2.13 -0.12
CA GLY A 71 -21.03 -1.60 -0.57
C GLY A 71 -21.02 -0.09 -0.86
N MET A 72 -20.06 0.67 -0.30
CA MET A 72 -19.89 2.08 -0.62
C MET A 72 -19.60 2.34 -2.10
N MET A 73 -19.18 1.33 -2.88
CA MET A 73 -19.03 1.43 -4.34
C MET A 73 -20.36 1.70 -5.06
N LEU A 74 -21.50 1.63 -4.35
CA LEU A 74 -22.81 2.11 -4.82
C LEU A 74 -22.74 3.57 -5.31
N PHE A 75 -21.86 4.39 -4.71
CA PHE A 75 -21.66 5.78 -5.11
C PHE A 75 -20.67 5.88 -6.29
N ASP A 76 -20.99 5.24 -7.39
CA ASP A 76 -20.14 5.10 -8.58
C ASP A 76 -19.94 6.41 -9.34
N GLN A 77 -20.86 7.38 -9.20
CA GLN A 77 -20.78 8.72 -9.78
C GLN A 77 -19.77 9.63 -9.06
N ALA A 78 -19.39 9.31 -7.83
CA ALA A 78 -18.42 10.09 -7.09
C ALA A 78 -16.99 9.88 -7.65
N VAL A 79 -16.15 10.90 -7.50
CA VAL A 79 -14.71 10.76 -7.75
C VAL A 79 -14.08 10.02 -6.59
N TRP A 80 -13.44 8.90 -6.89
CA TRP A 80 -12.76 8.10 -5.87
C TRP A 80 -11.24 8.30 -5.92
N VAL A 81 -10.66 8.51 -4.78
CA VAL A 81 -9.22 8.50 -4.58
C VAL A 81 -8.89 7.45 -3.50
N ASN A 82 -8.60 6.22 -3.87
CA ASN A 82 -8.81 5.51 -5.12
C ASN A 82 -10.11 4.69 -5.07
N ARG A 83 -10.58 4.15 -6.20
CA ARG A 83 -11.66 3.16 -6.16
C ARG A 83 -11.20 1.90 -5.44
N PRO A 84 -12.08 1.23 -4.66
CA PRO A 84 -11.71 -0.02 -3.97
C PRO A 84 -11.22 -1.12 -4.92
N THR A 85 -11.83 -1.26 -6.10
CA THR A 85 -11.44 -2.27 -7.11
C THR A 85 -10.01 -2.05 -7.61
N GLU A 86 -9.66 -0.82 -7.96
CA GLU A 86 -8.32 -0.43 -8.41
C GLU A 86 -7.30 -0.55 -7.28
N THR A 87 -7.71 -0.18 -6.06
CA THR A 87 -6.90 -0.36 -4.84
C THR A 87 -6.54 -1.84 -4.65
N TYR A 88 -7.53 -2.73 -4.62
CA TYR A 88 -7.27 -4.17 -4.46
C TYR A 88 -6.44 -4.75 -5.59
N ASN A 89 -6.69 -4.32 -6.84
CA ASN A 89 -5.90 -4.78 -7.98
C ASN A 89 -4.43 -4.33 -7.88
N ALA A 90 -4.21 -3.10 -7.41
CA ALA A 90 -2.87 -2.55 -7.25
C ALA A 90 -2.08 -3.19 -6.08
N GLU A 91 -2.74 -3.85 -5.13
CA GLU A 91 -2.09 -4.54 -4.00
C GLU A 91 -1.55 -5.92 -4.35
N ILE A 92 -1.91 -6.48 -5.51
CA ILE A 92 -1.45 -7.80 -5.96
C ILE A 92 0.04 -7.73 -6.33
N LYS A 93 0.92 -8.11 -5.41
CA LYS A 93 2.40 -8.01 -5.57
C LYS A 93 2.93 -8.63 -6.88
N PRO A 94 2.56 -9.87 -7.28
CA PRO A 94 3.02 -10.41 -8.56
C PRO A 94 2.62 -9.56 -9.76
N LEU A 95 1.42 -8.97 -9.73
CA LEU A 95 0.93 -8.12 -10.80
C LEU A 95 1.68 -6.79 -10.84
N GLN A 96 2.01 -6.21 -9.69
CA GLN A 96 2.84 -5.00 -9.60
C GLN A 96 4.18 -5.20 -10.30
N LEU A 97 4.91 -6.26 -9.93
CA LEU A 97 6.24 -6.57 -10.50
C LEU A 97 6.16 -6.79 -12.00
N ARG A 98 5.14 -7.53 -12.47
CA ARG A 98 4.93 -7.79 -13.88
C ARG A 98 4.66 -6.52 -14.69
N LYS A 99 3.72 -5.67 -14.23
CA LYS A 99 3.39 -4.40 -14.90
C LYS A 99 4.58 -3.44 -14.91
N ALA A 100 5.32 -3.34 -13.80
CA ALA A 100 6.52 -2.52 -13.73
C ALA A 100 7.58 -2.99 -14.74
N ALA A 101 7.83 -4.30 -14.84
CA ALA A 101 8.75 -4.86 -15.82
C ALA A 101 8.31 -4.58 -17.28
N MET A 102 7.01 -4.68 -17.58
CA MET A 102 6.44 -4.36 -18.90
C MET A 102 6.62 -2.89 -19.28
N LEU A 103 6.65 -1.99 -18.30
CA LEU A 103 6.95 -0.56 -18.49
C LEU A 103 8.45 -0.26 -18.58
N GLY A 104 9.29 -1.29 -18.47
CA GLY A 104 10.75 -1.17 -18.58
C GLY A 104 11.47 -0.80 -17.30
N PHE A 105 10.82 -0.90 -16.12
CA PHE A 105 11.54 -0.85 -14.86
C PHE A 105 12.46 -2.07 -14.73
N ALA A 106 13.62 -1.88 -14.13
CA ALA A 106 14.35 -3.00 -13.55
C ALA A 106 13.56 -3.51 -12.35
N VAL A 107 13.36 -4.83 -12.28
CA VAL A 107 12.69 -5.53 -11.19
C VAL A 107 13.65 -6.56 -10.63
N PRO A 108 13.91 -6.61 -9.32
CA PRO A 108 14.79 -7.61 -8.75
C PRO A 108 14.27 -9.02 -9.05
N LYS A 109 15.16 -9.96 -9.34
CA LYS A 109 14.79 -11.37 -9.53
C LYS A 109 13.95 -11.82 -8.33
N THR A 110 12.79 -12.40 -8.60
CA THR A 110 11.79 -12.70 -7.58
C THR A 110 11.22 -14.09 -7.79
N ARG A 111 10.99 -14.81 -6.68
CA ARG A 111 10.17 -16.02 -6.60
C ARG A 111 9.17 -15.87 -5.45
N ILE A 112 7.96 -16.34 -5.67
CA ILE A 112 6.94 -16.46 -4.63
C ILE A 112 6.65 -17.95 -4.51
N THR A 113 6.94 -18.53 -3.35
CA THR A 113 6.87 -19.98 -3.18
C THR A 113 6.63 -20.36 -1.72
N ASN A 114 6.05 -21.55 -1.52
CA ASN A 114 6.06 -22.30 -0.28
C ASN A 114 6.78 -23.68 -0.46
N ASP A 115 7.57 -23.81 -1.53
CA ASP A 115 8.27 -25.06 -1.81
C ASP A 115 9.75 -24.95 -1.39
N PRO A 116 10.20 -25.73 -0.38
CA PRO A 116 11.58 -25.74 0.07
C PRO A 116 12.57 -26.24 -0.99
N LEU A 117 12.09 -26.90 -2.05
CA LEU A 117 12.90 -27.38 -3.17
C LEU A 117 12.95 -26.39 -4.34
N ALA A 118 12.39 -25.18 -4.18
CA ALA A 118 12.42 -24.17 -5.23
C ALA A 118 13.84 -23.78 -5.64
N ASP A 119 14.00 -23.39 -6.90
CA ASP A 119 15.28 -23.06 -7.56
C ASP A 119 15.89 -21.70 -7.12
N ILE A 120 15.65 -21.30 -5.89
CA ILE A 120 16.05 -19.98 -5.35
C ILE A 120 17.55 -19.72 -5.49
N PRO A 121 18.46 -20.62 -5.10
CA PRO A 121 19.89 -20.38 -5.22
C PRO A 121 20.34 -20.17 -6.67
N LEU A 122 19.73 -20.91 -7.61
CA LEU A 122 20.07 -20.82 -9.03
C LEU A 122 19.60 -19.51 -9.67
N VAL A 123 18.42 -19.04 -9.29
CA VAL A 123 17.78 -17.87 -9.93
C VAL A 123 18.14 -16.58 -9.22
N ILE A 124 18.16 -16.57 -7.90
CA ILE A 124 18.32 -15.37 -7.08
C ILE A 124 19.71 -15.32 -6.45
N GLY A 125 20.17 -16.42 -5.88
CA GLY A 125 21.39 -16.58 -5.09
C GLY A 125 21.07 -17.12 -3.69
N ASP A 126 22.12 -17.44 -2.95
CA ASP A 126 21.99 -18.01 -1.60
C ASP A 126 21.43 -17.01 -0.60
N LYS A 127 21.81 -15.74 -0.71
CA LYS A 127 21.32 -14.65 0.15
C LYS A 127 20.11 -13.97 -0.50
N VAL A 128 19.01 -13.91 0.22
CA VAL A 128 17.72 -13.44 -0.27
C VAL A 128 17.07 -12.40 0.65
N ALA A 129 16.30 -11.51 0.05
CA ALA A 129 15.38 -10.64 0.77
C ALA A 129 14.03 -11.36 0.88
N LEU A 130 13.71 -11.84 2.08
CA LEU A 130 12.43 -12.46 2.44
C LEU A 130 11.41 -11.37 2.74
N LYS A 131 10.23 -11.49 2.14
CA LYS A 131 9.10 -10.56 2.32
C LYS A 131 7.80 -11.31 2.42
N SER A 132 6.85 -10.78 3.16
CA SER A 132 5.45 -11.22 3.07
C SER A 132 4.86 -10.87 1.70
N ILE A 133 3.87 -11.64 1.24
CA ILE A 133 3.14 -11.35 0.00
C ILE A 133 2.21 -10.16 0.20
N ASP A 134 1.59 -10.06 1.37
CA ASP A 134 0.73 -8.93 1.75
C ASP A 134 1.33 -8.21 2.98
N THR A 135 0.81 -7.02 3.28
CA THR A 135 1.15 -6.35 4.54
C THR A 135 0.64 -7.18 5.71
N VAL A 136 1.57 -7.69 6.50
CA VAL A 136 1.27 -8.54 7.65
C VAL A 136 1.45 -7.76 8.93
N LEU A 137 0.39 -7.74 9.75
CA LEU A 137 0.42 -7.32 11.14
C LEU A 137 -0.04 -8.49 11.99
N LEU A 138 0.88 -9.10 12.69
CA LEU A 138 0.62 -10.23 13.58
C LEU A 138 0.55 -9.73 15.02
N PHE A 139 -0.24 -10.41 15.83
CA PHE A 139 -0.38 -10.15 17.26
C PHE A 139 0.02 -11.40 18.04
N GLU A 140 0.96 -11.23 18.95
CA GLU A 140 1.31 -12.23 19.95
C GLU A 140 1.02 -11.62 21.33
N GLY A 141 -0.17 -11.95 21.89
CA GLY A 141 -0.70 -11.21 23.03
C GLY A 141 -0.91 -9.73 22.68
N ASP A 142 -0.29 -8.83 23.43
CA ASP A 142 -0.33 -7.38 23.20
C ASP A 142 0.80 -6.87 22.30
N VAL A 143 1.71 -7.75 21.87
CA VAL A 143 2.85 -7.39 21.02
C VAL A 143 2.43 -7.42 19.55
N GLN A 144 2.77 -6.37 18.82
CA GLN A 144 2.53 -6.25 17.38
C GLN A 144 3.80 -6.52 16.60
N HIS A 145 3.73 -7.44 15.64
CA HIS A 145 4.81 -7.78 14.73
C HIS A 145 4.45 -7.39 13.30
N PHE A 146 5.24 -6.52 12.70
CA PHE A 146 5.12 -6.20 11.28
C PHE A 146 6.03 -7.09 10.45
N GLY A 147 5.53 -7.56 9.31
CA GLY A 147 6.32 -8.30 8.33
C GLY A 147 7.22 -7.35 7.54
N TYR A 148 8.39 -7.05 8.07
CA TYR A 148 9.44 -6.29 7.37
C TYR A 148 10.25 -7.17 6.43
N THR A 149 10.96 -6.53 5.48
CA THR A 149 11.94 -7.23 4.65
C THR A 149 13.12 -7.67 5.50
N THR A 150 13.38 -8.97 5.51
CA THR A 150 14.52 -9.57 6.23
C THR A 150 15.48 -10.17 5.22
N ILE A 151 16.79 -9.93 5.40
CA ILE A 151 17.83 -10.55 4.58
C ILE A 151 18.31 -11.80 5.31
N ILE A 152 18.19 -12.96 4.67
CA ILE A 152 18.55 -14.28 5.22
C ILE A 152 19.27 -15.12 4.17
N ASP A 153 19.92 -16.18 4.60
CA ASP A 153 20.36 -17.23 3.70
C ASP A 153 19.20 -18.19 3.39
N TRP A 154 19.07 -18.58 2.12
CA TRP A 154 17.98 -19.47 1.70
C TRP A 154 17.90 -20.77 2.52
N SER A 155 19.09 -21.33 2.88
CA SER A 155 19.17 -22.54 3.68
C SER A 155 18.54 -22.42 5.07
N GLU A 156 18.37 -21.21 5.60
CA GLU A 156 17.73 -20.99 6.91
C GLU A 156 16.20 -21.17 6.88
N CYS A 157 15.58 -21.12 5.69
CA CYS A 157 14.13 -21.23 5.52
C CYS A 157 13.71 -22.32 4.52
N ALA A 158 14.66 -23.00 3.89
CA ALA A 158 14.39 -24.06 2.90
C ALA A 158 14.08 -25.40 3.59
N ASP A 159 13.11 -25.41 4.48
CA ASP A 159 12.66 -26.60 5.21
C ASP A 159 11.15 -26.82 5.10
N GLU A 160 10.63 -27.87 5.68
CA GLU A 160 9.21 -28.24 5.62
C GLU A 160 8.29 -27.17 6.25
N SER A 161 8.80 -26.28 7.11
CA SER A 161 7.99 -25.20 7.70
C SER A 161 7.54 -24.17 6.66
N LEU A 162 8.32 -23.99 5.59
CA LEU A 162 7.97 -23.10 4.47
C LEU A 162 6.65 -23.50 3.79
N ARG A 163 6.28 -24.79 3.82
CA ARG A 163 5.04 -25.27 3.22
C ARG A 163 3.79 -24.69 3.89
N ALA A 164 3.90 -24.19 5.11
CA ALA A 164 2.78 -23.64 5.86
C ALA A 164 2.21 -22.35 5.23
N ALA A 165 3.06 -21.53 4.59
CA ALA A 165 2.63 -20.31 3.93
C ALA A 165 3.61 -19.88 2.83
N PRO A 166 3.12 -19.42 1.67
CA PRO A 166 3.99 -18.87 0.63
C PRO A 166 4.59 -17.53 1.07
N ALA A 167 5.84 -17.30 0.66
CA ALA A 167 6.57 -16.06 0.89
C ALA A 167 7.23 -15.55 -0.38
N THR A 168 7.63 -14.30 -0.40
CA THR A 168 8.36 -13.67 -1.51
C THR A 168 9.84 -13.67 -1.21
N PHE A 169 10.61 -14.26 -2.10
CA PHE A 169 12.08 -14.27 -2.11
C PHE A 169 12.57 -13.40 -3.26
N GLN A 170 13.44 -12.44 -2.95
CA GLN A 170 13.88 -11.45 -3.92
C GLN A 170 15.39 -11.24 -3.82
N ALA A 171 16.03 -10.92 -4.96
CA ALA A 171 17.44 -10.59 -4.99
C ALA A 171 17.73 -9.38 -4.09
N VAL A 172 18.77 -9.48 -3.29
CA VAL A 172 19.22 -8.41 -2.40
C VAL A 172 19.82 -7.27 -3.22
N LEU A 173 19.34 -6.07 -3.00
CA LEU A 173 19.92 -4.83 -3.54
C LEU A 173 20.78 -4.19 -2.45
N SER A 174 22.11 -4.22 -2.63
CA SER A 174 23.05 -3.62 -1.69
C SER A 174 24.33 -3.22 -2.44
N PRO A 175 24.90 -2.01 -2.19
CA PRO A 175 24.23 -0.90 -1.49
C PRO A 175 23.06 -0.32 -2.29
N LYS A 176 22.08 0.30 -1.60
CA LYS A 176 20.94 0.96 -2.23
C LYS A 176 20.54 2.22 -1.50
N THR A 177 19.95 3.17 -2.22
CA THR A 177 19.21 4.30 -1.65
C THR A 177 17.73 4.07 -1.90
N ASP A 178 16.92 4.10 -0.84
CA ASP A 178 15.46 3.99 -0.97
C ASP A 178 14.87 5.33 -1.41
N LEU A 179 14.02 5.28 -2.43
CA LEU A 179 13.31 6.43 -2.98
C LEU A 179 11.81 6.22 -2.80
N ARG A 180 11.16 7.17 -2.14
CA ARG A 180 9.71 7.21 -1.98
C ARG A 180 9.11 8.20 -2.97
N VAL A 181 8.35 7.71 -3.94
CA VAL A 181 7.64 8.51 -4.93
C VAL A 181 6.18 8.59 -4.55
N THR A 182 5.65 9.79 -4.35
CA THR A 182 4.22 10.02 -4.09
C THR A 182 3.60 10.69 -5.31
N ILE A 183 2.48 10.15 -5.79
CA ILE A 183 1.78 10.65 -6.98
C ILE A 183 0.34 10.97 -6.61
N VAL A 184 -0.13 12.15 -7.05
CA VAL A 184 -1.54 12.58 -6.96
C VAL A 184 -1.93 13.14 -8.33
N GLY A 185 -2.77 12.44 -9.06
CA GLY A 185 -3.07 12.77 -10.45
C GLY A 185 -1.79 12.72 -11.30
N LYS A 186 -1.38 13.86 -11.83
CA LYS A 186 -0.14 14.02 -12.61
C LYS A 186 1.00 14.65 -11.81
N ARG A 187 0.77 15.06 -10.57
CA ARG A 187 1.80 15.65 -9.71
C ARG A 187 2.58 14.56 -9.00
N MET A 188 3.88 14.77 -8.90
CA MET A 188 4.81 13.80 -8.36
C MET A 188 5.79 14.47 -7.39
N TRP A 189 6.07 13.80 -6.30
CA TRP A 189 7.11 14.12 -5.33
C TRP A 189 7.97 12.89 -5.12
N CYS A 190 9.26 13.06 -5.10
CA CYS A 190 10.18 11.98 -4.77
C CYS A 190 11.12 12.44 -3.68
N VAL A 191 11.34 11.59 -2.70
CA VAL A 191 12.34 11.79 -1.65
C VAL A 191 13.28 10.59 -1.56
N ALA A 192 14.54 10.86 -1.31
CA ALA A 192 15.51 9.86 -0.88
C ALA A 192 15.43 9.71 0.64
N VAL A 193 15.42 8.48 1.12
CA VAL A 193 15.40 8.14 2.55
C VAL A 193 16.80 7.74 2.97
N THR A 194 17.39 8.46 3.94
CA THR A 194 18.74 8.23 4.44
C THR A 194 18.77 8.20 5.96
N ASP A 195 19.88 7.71 6.51
CA ASP A 195 20.20 7.74 7.94
C ASP A 195 21.53 8.49 8.09
N GLY A 196 21.48 9.74 8.60
CA GLY A 196 22.66 10.61 8.68
C GLY A 196 23.33 10.86 7.32
N GLY A 197 22.54 10.97 6.24
CA GLY A 197 23.03 11.13 4.88
C GLY A 197 23.56 9.85 4.23
N ALA A 198 23.59 8.72 4.95
CA ALA A 198 24.04 7.43 4.43
C ALA A 198 22.88 6.57 3.92
N ALA A 199 23.19 5.71 2.95
CA ALA A 199 22.25 4.68 2.46
C ALA A 199 21.95 3.65 3.57
N ILE A 200 20.70 3.17 3.62
CA ILE A 200 20.22 2.25 4.65
C ILE A 200 20.31 0.82 4.13
N GLU A 201 21.01 -0.05 4.85
CA GLU A 201 20.96 -1.49 4.60
C GLU A 201 19.65 -2.10 5.09
N GLY A 202 19.08 -3.00 4.28
CA GLY A 202 17.83 -3.69 4.60
C GLY A 202 16.61 -2.82 4.43
N ASP A 203 15.66 -2.93 5.36
CA ASP A 203 14.39 -2.17 5.34
C ASP A 203 14.54 -0.90 6.19
N TRP A 204 14.40 0.27 5.56
CA TRP A 204 14.50 1.57 6.24
C TRP A 204 13.43 1.77 7.33
N ARG A 205 12.31 1.06 7.22
CA ARG A 205 11.21 1.11 8.22
C ARG A 205 11.60 0.52 9.58
N LEU A 206 12.68 -0.25 9.63
CA LEU A 206 13.27 -0.77 10.87
C LEU A 206 14.07 0.29 11.64
N ARG A 207 14.40 1.40 11.00
CA ARG A 207 15.11 2.50 11.65
C ARG A 207 14.14 3.38 12.45
N PRO A 208 14.54 3.92 13.62
CA PRO A 208 13.75 4.90 14.34
C PRO A 208 13.45 6.11 13.43
N LYS A 209 12.20 6.54 13.39
CA LYS A 209 11.79 7.68 12.55
C LYS A 209 12.56 8.98 12.85
N ALA A 210 13.10 9.11 14.05
CA ALA A 210 13.86 10.28 14.49
C ALA A 210 15.22 10.42 13.81
N VAL A 211 15.81 9.33 13.30
CA VAL A 211 17.11 9.34 12.63
C VAL A 211 17.00 9.37 11.11
N LEU A 212 15.77 9.17 10.59
CA LEU A 212 15.54 9.17 9.16
C LEU A 212 15.47 10.60 8.61
N GLU A 213 16.19 10.83 7.54
CA GLU A 213 16.18 12.06 6.77
C GLU A 213 15.49 11.84 5.43
N TYR A 214 14.79 12.87 4.95
CA TYR A 214 13.99 12.84 3.75
C TYR A 214 14.38 14.00 2.84
N HIS A 215 15.23 13.72 1.86
CA HIS A 215 15.77 14.72 0.94
C HIS A 215 14.99 14.70 -0.38
N ASP A 216 14.60 15.86 -0.87
CA ASP A 216 13.95 15.98 -2.18
C ASP A 216 14.88 15.41 -3.26
N TYR A 217 14.31 14.57 -4.12
CA TYR A 217 15.05 13.87 -5.15
C TYR A 217 14.39 14.06 -6.51
N SER A 218 15.18 14.46 -7.51
CA SER A 218 14.70 14.60 -8.88
C SER A 218 14.91 13.32 -9.66
N LEU A 219 13.82 12.63 -10.00
CA LEU A 219 13.89 11.44 -10.84
C LEU A 219 14.26 11.81 -12.28
N PRO A 220 15.06 10.99 -12.97
CA PRO A 220 15.21 11.12 -14.42
C PRO A 220 13.85 11.10 -15.13
N PRO A 221 13.64 11.90 -16.18
CA PRO A 221 12.33 12.02 -16.85
C PRO A 221 11.73 10.68 -17.28
N GLN A 222 12.57 9.74 -17.74
CA GLN A 222 12.13 8.41 -18.15
C GLN A 222 11.61 7.57 -16.99
N ILE A 223 12.18 7.70 -15.78
CA ILE A 223 11.72 6.98 -14.58
C ILE A 223 10.45 7.63 -14.06
N ALA A 224 10.38 8.96 -14.05
CA ALA A 224 9.17 9.69 -13.69
C ALA A 224 7.98 9.32 -14.60
N ASP A 225 8.19 9.26 -15.91
CA ASP A 225 7.17 8.84 -16.88
C ASP A 225 6.68 7.40 -16.64
N ARG A 226 7.60 6.47 -16.34
CA ARG A 226 7.23 5.09 -15.98
C ARG A 226 6.40 5.02 -14.71
N CYS A 227 6.71 5.84 -13.69
CA CYS A 227 5.93 5.91 -12.46
C CYS A 227 4.49 6.39 -12.76
N LEU A 228 4.32 7.46 -13.55
CA LEU A 228 3.01 7.96 -13.95
C LEU A 228 2.22 6.90 -14.73
N LYS A 229 2.84 6.26 -15.71
CA LYS A 229 2.22 5.19 -16.50
C LYS A 229 1.79 3.99 -15.65
N LEU A 230 2.59 3.65 -14.64
CA LEU A 230 2.24 2.54 -13.73
C LEU A 230 0.99 2.86 -12.91
N VAL A 231 0.89 4.10 -12.38
CA VAL A 231 -0.28 4.59 -11.66
C VAL A 231 -1.52 4.58 -12.57
N GLU A 232 -1.38 5.06 -13.81
CA GLU A 232 -2.44 5.05 -14.82
C GLU A 232 -2.89 3.61 -15.18
N GLN A 233 -1.95 2.67 -15.38
CA GLN A 233 -2.27 1.27 -15.68
C GLN A 233 -3.02 0.55 -14.56
N PHE A 234 -2.89 1.03 -13.32
CA PHE A 234 -3.68 0.54 -12.19
C PHE A 234 -4.97 1.33 -11.98
N GLY A 235 -5.21 2.38 -12.76
CA GLY A 235 -6.40 3.24 -12.63
C GLY A 235 -6.42 4.05 -11.34
N LEU A 236 -5.23 4.37 -10.79
CA LEU A 236 -5.11 5.06 -9.52
C LEU A 236 -5.03 6.57 -9.71
N GLU A 237 -5.64 7.31 -8.80
CA GLU A 237 -5.47 8.76 -8.66
C GLU A 237 -4.37 9.12 -7.66
N TYR A 238 -4.18 8.26 -6.66
CA TYR A 238 -3.15 8.39 -5.64
C TYR A 238 -2.34 7.10 -5.54
N ALA A 239 -1.03 7.23 -5.47
CA ALA A 239 -0.15 6.11 -5.17
C ALA A 239 1.16 6.57 -4.51
N ALA A 240 1.72 5.67 -3.71
CA ALA A 240 3.08 5.76 -3.24
C ALA A 240 3.89 4.60 -3.84
N ILE A 241 4.96 4.91 -4.59
CA ILE A 241 5.83 3.93 -5.21
C ILE A 241 7.15 3.92 -4.46
N ASP A 242 7.62 2.74 -4.10
CA ASP A 242 8.94 2.53 -3.55
C ASP A 242 9.89 2.06 -4.66
N LEU A 243 10.96 2.82 -4.87
CA LEU A 243 12.06 2.49 -5.75
C LEU A 243 13.34 2.32 -4.93
N ALA A 244 14.28 1.56 -5.45
CA ALA A 244 15.64 1.51 -4.92
C ALA A 244 16.62 1.95 -6.01
N LEU A 245 17.50 2.89 -5.69
CA LEU A 245 18.64 3.24 -6.54
C LEU A 245 19.86 2.44 -6.09
N SER A 246 20.36 1.57 -6.97
CA SER A 246 21.54 0.76 -6.70
C SER A 246 22.38 0.64 -7.97
N LYS A 247 23.67 0.97 -7.90
CA LYS A 247 24.61 0.91 -9.03
C LYS A 247 24.06 1.66 -10.27
N ASP A 248 23.58 2.89 -10.07
CA ASP A 248 23.00 3.77 -11.08
C ASP A 248 21.74 3.21 -11.78
N GLN A 249 21.17 2.13 -11.26
CA GLN A 249 19.96 1.51 -11.75
C GLN A 249 18.79 1.77 -10.79
N TYR A 250 17.64 2.21 -11.35
CA TYR A 250 16.38 2.37 -10.61
C TYR A 250 15.61 1.05 -10.64
N TRP A 251 15.44 0.46 -9.46
CA TRP A 251 14.73 -0.79 -9.26
C TRP A 251 13.33 -0.52 -8.71
N PHE A 252 12.31 -1.08 -9.33
CA PHE A 252 10.96 -1.05 -8.79
C PHE A 252 10.83 -2.05 -7.64
N ILE A 253 10.31 -1.59 -6.51
CA ILE A 253 10.10 -2.43 -5.32
C ILE A 253 8.61 -2.73 -5.14
N GLU A 254 7.77 -1.68 -5.00
CA GLU A 254 6.33 -1.84 -4.82
C GLU A 254 5.56 -0.56 -5.14
N ILE A 255 4.24 -0.69 -5.33
CA ILE A 255 3.28 0.40 -5.38
C ILE A 255 2.23 0.21 -4.29
N ASN A 256 1.97 1.26 -3.50
CA ASN A 256 1.01 1.29 -2.41
C ASN A 256 -0.11 2.28 -2.74
N PRO A 257 -1.32 1.80 -3.09
CA PRO A 257 -2.46 2.66 -3.45
C PRO A 257 -3.03 3.43 -2.26
N THR A 258 -2.70 3.03 -1.04
CA THR A 258 -3.11 3.67 0.21
C THR A 258 -1.92 4.09 1.08
N GLY A 259 -0.74 4.25 0.46
CA GLY A 259 0.51 4.55 1.16
C GLY A 259 0.43 5.81 2.04
N GLU A 260 1.19 5.83 3.13
CA GLU A 260 1.28 7.00 4.01
C GLU A 260 2.07 8.13 3.35
N TRP A 261 1.61 9.37 3.53
CA TRP A 261 2.19 10.56 2.92
C TRP A 261 2.38 11.73 3.91
N GLY A 262 1.64 11.74 5.04
CA GLY A 262 1.61 12.88 5.95
C GLY A 262 2.99 13.24 6.54
N TRP A 263 3.86 12.25 6.73
CA TRP A 263 5.22 12.45 7.20
C TRP A 263 6.11 13.13 6.14
N LEU A 264 5.80 12.95 4.85
CA LEU A 264 6.49 13.60 3.72
C LEU A 264 6.05 15.06 3.55
N ASP A 265 4.81 15.39 3.87
CA ASP A 265 4.25 16.73 3.66
C ASP A 265 4.71 17.76 4.71
N ARG A 266 5.36 17.31 5.79
CA ARG A 266 5.93 18.17 6.84
C ARG A 266 6.95 19.20 6.32
N GLY A 267 7.55 18.96 5.17
CA GLY A 267 8.44 19.90 4.47
C GLY A 267 7.74 20.96 3.62
N GLY A 268 6.41 21.07 3.70
CA GLY A 268 5.65 22.04 2.89
C GLY A 268 5.57 21.64 1.41
N ARG A 269 5.68 20.36 1.08
CA ARG A 269 5.67 19.86 -0.30
C ARG A 269 4.33 20.01 -1.01
N GLY A 270 3.24 20.23 -0.26
CA GLY A 270 1.90 20.47 -0.82
C GLY A 270 1.20 19.19 -1.29
N ILE A 271 1.58 18.02 -0.78
CA ILE A 271 0.92 16.74 -1.09
C ILE A 271 -0.53 16.76 -0.62
N SER A 272 -0.78 17.26 0.60
CA SER A 272 -2.13 17.43 1.15
C SER A 272 -3.01 18.32 0.29
N ASN A 273 -2.47 19.44 -0.20
CA ASN A 273 -3.19 20.33 -1.10
C ASN A 273 -3.55 19.62 -2.42
N ALA A 274 -2.61 18.85 -2.97
CA ALA A 274 -2.85 18.07 -4.17
C ALA A 274 -3.98 17.05 -4.00
N ILE A 275 -4.01 16.34 -2.86
CA ILE A 275 -5.08 15.41 -2.53
C ILE A 275 -6.42 16.15 -2.38
N ALA A 276 -6.43 17.29 -1.66
CA ALA A 276 -7.62 18.09 -1.49
C ALA A 276 -8.18 18.60 -2.83
N GLU A 277 -7.31 19.07 -3.73
CA GLU A 277 -7.70 19.47 -5.07
C GLU A 277 -8.21 18.32 -5.93
N ALA A 278 -7.58 17.13 -5.86
CA ALA A 278 -8.07 15.94 -6.57
C ALA A 278 -9.49 15.56 -6.11
N LEU A 279 -9.79 15.74 -4.82
CA LEU A 279 -11.12 15.52 -4.27
C LEU A 279 -12.13 16.64 -4.61
N ALA A 280 -11.66 17.88 -4.78
CA ALA A 280 -12.51 19.05 -5.02
C ALA A 280 -12.82 19.30 -6.51
N CYS A 281 -11.83 19.12 -7.40
CA CYS A 281 -11.87 19.66 -8.76
C CYS A 281 -12.56 18.77 -9.81
N ARG A 282 -12.77 17.48 -9.56
CA ARG A 282 -13.38 16.58 -10.55
C ARG A 282 -14.92 16.45 -10.46
N GLY A 283 -15.55 17.29 -9.65
CA GLY A 283 -17.01 17.28 -9.48
C GLY A 283 -17.80 18.08 -10.52
N GLN A 284 -17.24 18.48 -11.65
CA GLN A 284 -17.98 19.03 -12.78
C GLN A 284 -18.05 17.97 -13.88
N PRO A 285 -19.23 17.45 -14.23
CA PRO A 285 -19.38 16.70 -15.47
C PRO A 285 -19.09 17.66 -16.65
N SER A 286 -18.19 17.24 -17.53
CA SER A 286 -18.00 17.82 -18.85
C SER A 286 -19.22 17.70 -19.71
#